data_f4794e94defd65fddacb1ad68e469de9
#
_entry.id   f4794e94defd65fddacb1ad68e469de9
#
_cell.length_a   1.000
_cell.length_b   1.000
_cell.length_c   1.000
_cell.angle_alpha   90.00
_cell.angle_beta   90.00
_cell.angle_gamma   90.00
#
_symmetry.space_group_name_H-M   'P 1'
#
loop_
_entity.id
_entity.type
_entity.pdbx_description
1 polymer ?
#
loop_
_entity_poly.entity_id
_entity_poly.type
_entity_poly.pdbx_seq_one_letter_code
_entity_poly.pdbx_strand_id
1 'polypeptide(L)'
;MGITQIQPASYAANLAYGVTTTRDPQTAYTDVLTYADMVDAGKILGPRVYSTGPGVGYWGYNVKSLDDARDILKQYSKYYNTKTIKMYVAGNRQQRQWILMAAKEQEIMPTTEGSLNLRLNLTETIDGYPGQEHNHPIYPVFKDIIDLTAYTKKAYTPTLLVTYGGPWAENYYFATEDIHNDDKVKFYTPKDELDSKRRIKSGWFHEDEYAFEEFSVFVKDLVEKGGIAGVGSHGQFEGVGYHWELWSMAAGGISNHDMLKVATIQGAYAIGLDKELGSIEKGKLADLVILDEDPLTNIRNTNSVNMVMKNGRLYNGDNLDQIYPLNKKSTNFTWQEEGPVSLPGIKN
;
A
#
# COMPACT_ATOMS: atom_id res chain seq x y z
N MET A 1 -10.58 -27.40 5.96
CA MET A 1 -11.18 -26.13 5.55
C MET A 1 -10.36 -25.60 4.40
N GLY A 2 -10.96 -25.42 3.22
CA GLY A 2 -10.26 -24.84 2.07
C GLY A 2 -9.86 -23.41 2.40
N ILE A 3 -8.62 -23.04 2.06
CA ILE A 3 -8.19 -21.63 2.04
C ILE A 3 -9.20 -20.92 1.13
N THR A 4 -9.89 -19.91 1.63
CA THR A 4 -10.75 -19.09 0.79
C THR A 4 -9.89 -18.48 -0.31
N GLN A 5 -10.33 -18.57 -1.58
CA GLN A 5 -9.54 -18.05 -2.71
C GLN A 5 -9.47 -16.50 -2.75
N ILE A 6 -10.20 -15.83 -1.86
CA ILE A 6 -10.23 -14.36 -1.78
C ILE A 6 -8.83 -13.80 -1.51
N GLN A 7 -8.11 -14.31 -0.50
CA GLN A 7 -6.77 -13.78 -0.20
C GLN A 7 -5.76 -14.00 -1.34
N PRO A 8 -5.61 -15.22 -1.93
CA PRO A 8 -4.78 -15.38 -3.12
C PRO A 8 -5.17 -14.47 -4.29
N ALA A 9 -6.46 -14.19 -4.50
CA ALA A 9 -6.92 -13.29 -5.54
C ALA A 9 -6.54 -11.83 -5.27
N SER A 10 -6.60 -11.37 -4.02
CA SER A 10 -6.16 -10.04 -3.62
C SER A 10 -4.66 -9.84 -3.91
N TYR A 11 -3.83 -10.83 -3.64
CA TYR A 11 -2.40 -10.79 -4.00
C TYR A 11 -2.20 -10.76 -5.51
N ALA A 12 -2.93 -11.62 -6.24
CA ALA A 12 -2.88 -11.67 -7.69
C ALA A 12 -3.36 -10.35 -8.32
N ALA A 13 -4.45 -9.76 -7.81
CA ALA A 13 -4.94 -8.46 -8.25
C ALA A 13 -3.86 -7.38 -8.18
N ASN A 14 -3.19 -7.25 -7.03
CA ASN A 14 -2.12 -6.27 -6.87
C ASN A 14 -1.02 -6.45 -7.94
N LEU A 15 -0.59 -7.70 -8.20
CA LEU A 15 0.41 -7.97 -9.24
C LEU A 15 -0.12 -7.62 -10.64
N ALA A 16 -1.35 -7.98 -10.97
CA ALA A 16 -1.98 -7.71 -12.25
C ALA A 16 -2.11 -6.20 -12.53
N TYR A 17 -2.31 -5.40 -11.49
CA TYR A 17 -2.32 -3.94 -11.56
C TYR A 17 -0.92 -3.31 -11.43
N GLY A 18 0.15 -4.08 -11.61
CA GLY A 18 1.52 -3.58 -11.70
C GLY A 18 2.25 -3.41 -10.36
N VAL A 19 1.65 -3.76 -9.24
CA VAL A 19 2.32 -3.72 -7.93
C VAL A 19 3.20 -4.96 -7.79
N THR A 20 4.52 -4.80 -7.96
CA THR A 20 5.47 -5.91 -7.87
C THR A 20 6.04 -6.13 -6.48
N THR A 21 6.01 -5.09 -5.65
CA THR A 21 6.47 -5.11 -4.26
C THR A 21 5.55 -4.26 -3.40
N THR A 22 5.17 -4.77 -2.25
CA THR A 22 4.34 -4.05 -1.28
C THR A 22 4.88 -4.22 0.13
N ARG A 23 4.60 -3.23 0.96
CA ARG A 23 4.73 -3.33 2.40
C ARG A 23 3.33 -3.41 3.00
N ASP A 24 3.13 -4.40 3.83
CA ASP A 24 1.92 -4.49 4.66
C ASP A 24 2.23 -3.87 6.03
N PRO A 25 1.72 -2.66 6.31
CA PRO A 25 2.17 -1.89 7.46
C PRO A 25 1.53 -2.33 8.78
N GLN A 26 0.52 -3.19 8.75
CA GLN A 26 -0.03 -3.79 9.97
C GLN A 26 -1.09 -4.82 9.66
N THR A 27 -1.01 -5.96 10.36
CA THR A 27 -2.10 -6.94 10.44
C THR A 27 -2.57 -7.11 11.87
N ALA A 28 -3.82 -7.54 12.04
CA ALA A 28 -4.31 -7.98 13.34
C ALA A 28 -3.75 -9.37 13.71
N TYR A 29 -3.35 -10.14 12.68
CA TYR A 29 -2.88 -11.53 12.79
C TYR A 29 -1.55 -11.70 12.04
N THR A 30 -0.94 -12.85 12.19
CA THR A 30 0.35 -13.20 11.55
C THR A 30 0.22 -13.99 10.25
N ASP A 31 -0.97 -14.20 9.76
CA ASP A 31 -1.26 -14.97 8.53
C ASP A 31 -0.65 -14.34 7.26
N VAL A 32 -0.52 -13.01 7.24
CA VAL A 32 0.18 -12.30 6.14
C VAL A 32 1.61 -12.82 5.94
N LEU A 33 2.31 -13.18 7.01
CA LEU A 33 3.65 -13.77 6.93
C LEU A 33 3.61 -15.11 6.17
N THR A 34 2.58 -15.92 6.43
CA THR A 34 2.35 -17.18 5.69
C THR A 34 2.06 -16.92 4.22
N TYR A 35 1.22 -15.93 3.90
CA TYR A 35 0.95 -15.58 2.50
C TYR A 35 2.18 -15.02 1.79
N ALA A 36 3.00 -14.22 2.47
CA ALA A 36 4.28 -13.76 1.94
C ALA A 36 5.19 -14.95 1.58
N ASP A 37 5.34 -15.92 2.49
CA ASP A 37 6.10 -17.16 2.25
C ASP A 37 5.52 -17.97 1.08
N MET A 38 4.19 -18.02 0.93
CA MET A 38 3.54 -18.71 -0.20
C MET A 38 3.84 -18.01 -1.54
N VAL A 39 3.90 -16.68 -1.58
CA VAL A 39 4.30 -15.92 -2.77
C VAL A 39 5.77 -16.23 -3.11
N ASP A 40 6.65 -16.19 -2.12
CA ASP A 40 8.09 -16.43 -2.32
C ASP A 40 8.36 -17.89 -2.76
N ALA A 41 7.62 -18.83 -2.23
CA ALA A 41 7.66 -20.23 -2.63
C ALA A 41 6.96 -20.52 -3.99
N GLY A 42 6.35 -19.51 -4.61
CA GLY A 42 5.61 -19.67 -5.89
C GLY A 42 4.35 -20.50 -5.79
N LYS A 43 3.75 -20.61 -4.61
CA LYS A 43 2.50 -21.32 -4.37
C LYS A 43 1.27 -20.49 -4.74
N ILE A 44 1.38 -19.16 -4.61
CA ILE A 44 0.41 -18.18 -5.08
C ILE A 44 1.12 -17.10 -5.85
N LEU A 45 0.41 -16.41 -6.77
CA LEU A 45 0.91 -15.24 -7.48
C LEU A 45 0.61 -13.98 -6.68
N GLY A 46 1.55 -13.04 -6.68
CA GLY A 46 1.39 -11.76 -6.00
C GLY A 46 2.68 -10.95 -5.96
N PRO A 47 2.65 -9.73 -5.42
CA PRO A 47 3.84 -8.92 -5.18
C PRO A 47 4.76 -9.57 -4.13
N ARG A 48 6.01 -9.12 -4.01
CA ARG A 48 6.79 -9.35 -2.78
C ARG A 48 6.11 -8.61 -1.65
N VAL A 49 5.97 -9.26 -0.50
CA VAL A 49 5.30 -8.68 0.66
C VAL A 49 6.27 -8.55 1.82
N TYR A 50 6.47 -7.33 2.26
CA TYR A 50 7.24 -7.01 3.47
C TYR A 50 6.26 -6.59 4.56
N SER A 51 5.90 -7.53 5.44
CA SER A 51 4.96 -7.23 6.53
C SER A 51 5.68 -6.69 7.75
N THR A 52 5.04 -5.74 8.43
CA THR A 52 5.44 -5.32 9.77
C THR A 52 5.04 -6.33 10.84
N GLY A 53 4.17 -7.30 10.51
CA GLY A 53 3.45 -8.06 11.52
C GLY A 53 2.46 -7.18 12.30
N PRO A 54 1.97 -7.64 13.47
CA PRO A 54 1.07 -6.87 14.31
C PRO A 54 1.63 -5.52 14.71
N GLY A 55 0.81 -4.47 14.66
CA GLY A 55 1.24 -3.11 15.00
C GLY A 55 1.65 -2.97 16.48
N VAL A 56 2.70 -2.19 16.72
CA VAL A 56 3.17 -1.87 18.07
C VAL A 56 2.34 -0.72 18.63
N GLY A 57 1.29 -1.03 19.39
CA GLY A 57 0.36 -0.06 19.94
C GLY A 57 -0.05 -0.37 21.38
N TYR A 58 -0.77 0.56 21.99
CA TYR A 58 -1.21 0.47 23.38
C TYR A 58 -2.13 -0.73 23.68
N TRP A 59 -2.80 -1.27 22.65
CA TRP A 59 -3.71 -2.43 22.81
C TRP A 59 -2.97 -3.77 22.95
N GLY A 60 -1.74 -3.86 22.46
CA GLY A 60 -0.95 -5.10 22.50
C GLY A 60 0.26 -5.04 23.41
N TYR A 61 0.80 -3.85 23.67
CA TYR A 61 2.06 -3.69 24.36
C TYR A 61 2.04 -2.52 25.35
N ASN A 62 2.55 -2.76 26.57
CA ASN A 62 2.74 -1.73 27.58
C ASN A 62 4.23 -1.55 27.84
N VAL A 63 4.85 -0.66 27.10
CA VAL A 63 6.28 -0.36 27.19
C VAL A 63 6.55 0.49 28.43
N LYS A 64 7.23 -0.06 29.43
CA LYS A 64 7.55 0.63 30.70
C LYS A 64 9.01 1.02 30.82
N SER A 65 9.87 0.45 29.97
CA SER A 65 11.31 0.67 29.95
C SER A 65 11.89 0.46 28.55
N LEU A 66 13.16 0.85 28.37
CA LEU A 66 13.89 0.51 27.14
C LEU A 66 14.07 -1.00 26.99
N ASP A 67 14.26 -1.72 28.10
CA ASP A 67 14.41 -3.19 28.05
C ASP A 67 13.11 -3.87 27.63
N ASP A 68 11.95 -3.39 28.09
CA ASP A 68 10.65 -3.87 27.57
C ASP A 68 10.55 -3.65 26.06
N ALA A 69 10.95 -2.46 25.57
CA ALA A 69 10.95 -2.18 24.13
C ALA A 69 11.87 -3.14 23.35
N ARG A 70 13.06 -3.44 23.90
CA ARG A 70 14.00 -4.41 23.31
C ARG A 70 13.40 -5.81 23.22
N ASP A 71 12.75 -6.27 24.28
CA ASP A 71 12.14 -7.60 24.35
C ASP A 71 10.92 -7.70 23.40
N ILE A 72 10.08 -6.68 23.34
CA ILE A 72 8.97 -6.60 22.41
C ILE A 72 9.47 -6.69 20.95
N LEU A 73 10.44 -5.85 20.59
CA LEU A 73 10.94 -5.81 19.23
C LEU A 73 11.74 -7.04 18.82
N LYS A 74 12.28 -7.79 19.78
CA LYS A 74 12.90 -9.09 19.54
C LYS A 74 11.92 -10.11 18.96
N GLN A 75 10.63 -10.00 19.28
CA GLN A 75 9.60 -10.80 18.61
C GLN A 75 9.59 -10.55 17.10
N TYR A 76 9.73 -9.30 16.69
CA TYR A 76 9.71 -8.88 15.28
C TYR A 76 11.01 -9.25 14.57
N SER A 77 12.15 -8.84 15.12
CA SER A 77 13.45 -9.06 14.49
C SER A 77 13.85 -10.53 14.41
N LYS A 78 13.51 -11.33 15.41
CA LYS A 78 14.00 -12.71 15.56
C LYS A 78 12.96 -13.77 15.17
N TYR A 79 11.70 -13.58 15.55
CA TYR A 79 10.68 -14.61 15.35
C TYR A 79 9.81 -14.36 14.12
N TYR A 80 9.42 -13.12 13.85
CA TYR A 80 8.72 -12.76 12.62
C TYR A 80 9.69 -12.52 11.45
N ASN A 81 10.98 -12.37 11.74
CA ASN A 81 12.04 -12.07 10.77
C ASN A 81 11.70 -10.86 9.89
N THR A 82 11.03 -9.86 10.47
CA THR A 82 10.72 -8.62 9.76
C THR A 82 11.79 -7.55 10.02
N LYS A 83 11.99 -6.69 9.02
CA LYS A 83 12.89 -5.52 9.08
C LYS A 83 12.13 -4.21 9.24
N THR A 84 10.83 -4.26 9.39
CA THR A 84 9.98 -3.07 9.52
C THR A 84 8.88 -3.30 10.55
N ILE A 85 8.52 -2.26 11.28
CA ILE A 85 7.36 -2.25 12.18
C ILE A 85 6.54 -1.00 11.95
N LYS A 86 5.26 -1.03 12.33
CA LYS A 86 4.42 0.15 12.46
C LYS A 86 4.13 0.42 13.91
N MET A 87 4.57 1.57 14.41
CA MET A 87 4.25 2.07 15.74
C MET A 87 2.97 2.90 15.66
N TYR A 88 1.99 2.50 16.42
CA TYR A 88 0.80 3.30 16.68
C TYR A 88 1.05 4.23 17.87
N VAL A 89 0.05 4.96 18.32
CA VAL A 89 0.20 5.82 19.49
C VAL A 89 0.49 4.97 20.72
N ALA A 90 1.76 4.65 20.94
CA ALA A 90 2.25 3.74 21.98
C ALA A 90 2.70 4.55 23.22
N GLY A 91 1.74 4.98 24.01
CA GLY A 91 2.01 5.69 25.25
C GLY A 91 2.53 7.13 25.08
N ASN A 92 3.37 7.58 26.00
CA ASN A 92 3.95 8.93 26.00
C ASN A 92 5.19 9.02 25.07
N ARG A 93 5.77 10.21 24.93
CA ARG A 93 6.93 10.45 24.07
C ARG A 93 8.14 9.58 24.46
N GLN A 94 8.42 9.42 25.75
CA GLN A 94 9.54 8.61 26.21
C GLN A 94 9.39 7.14 25.80
N GLN A 95 8.19 6.59 25.89
CA GLN A 95 7.89 5.21 25.48
C GLN A 95 8.11 5.03 23.97
N ARG A 96 7.66 5.99 23.14
CA ARG A 96 7.90 5.98 21.70
C ARG A 96 9.39 6.11 21.36
N GLN A 97 10.14 6.92 22.11
CA GLN A 97 11.61 7.00 21.96
C GLN A 97 12.31 5.68 22.33
N TRP A 98 11.86 4.98 23.35
CA TRP A 98 12.39 3.64 23.67
C TRP A 98 12.15 2.64 22.54
N ILE A 99 10.96 2.67 21.91
CA ILE A 99 10.67 1.84 20.74
C ILE A 99 11.63 2.18 19.58
N LEU A 100 11.84 3.47 19.30
CA LEU A 100 12.76 3.91 18.25
C LEU A 100 14.21 3.49 18.53
N MET A 101 14.68 3.62 19.79
CA MET A 101 16.01 3.20 20.20
C MET A 101 16.19 1.69 20.03
N ALA A 102 15.25 0.90 20.53
CA ALA A 102 15.28 -0.56 20.41
C ALA A 102 15.19 -1.03 18.95
N ALA A 103 14.39 -0.33 18.11
CA ALA A 103 14.30 -0.60 16.68
C ALA A 103 15.65 -0.36 15.98
N LYS A 104 16.33 0.74 16.31
CA LYS A 104 17.66 1.06 15.77
C LYS A 104 18.71 0.01 16.18
N GLU A 105 18.70 -0.43 17.43
CA GLU A 105 19.62 -1.47 17.93
C GLU A 105 19.42 -2.82 17.23
N GLN A 106 18.19 -3.11 16.79
CA GLN A 106 17.83 -4.37 16.15
C GLN A 106 17.72 -4.28 14.62
N GLU A 107 18.14 -3.16 14.03
CA GLU A 107 18.09 -2.90 12.58
C GLU A 107 16.68 -3.08 11.99
N ILE A 108 15.67 -2.60 12.74
CA ILE A 108 14.28 -2.55 12.30
C ILE A 108 13.92 -1.10 11.95
N MET A 109 13.25 -0.89 10.84
CA MET A 109 12.72 0.40 10.42
C MET A 109 11.32 0.62 11.02
N PRO A 110 11.13 1.51 12.01
CA PRO A 110 9.82 1.81 12.55
C PRO A 110 9.16 2.94 11.75
N THR A 111 7.92 2.73 11.26
CA THR A 111 7.08 3.83 10.82
C THR A 111 6.05 4.19 11.89
N THR A 112 5.43 5.35 11.76
CA THR A 112 4.34 5.79 12.64
C THR A 112 3.00 5.71 11.91
N GLU A 113 1.93 5.45 12.66
CA GLU A 113 0.57 5.54 12.15
C GLU A 113 0.26 6.94 11.60
N GLY A 114 0.83 7.97 12.22
CA GLY A 114 0.30 9.32 12.11
C GLY A 114 -0.91 9.48 13.06
N SER A 115 -1.48 10.65 13.06
CA SER A 115 -2.56 11.00 13.99
C SER A 115 -3.34 12.20 13.47
N LEU A 116 -4.59 12.33 13.95
CA LEU A 116 -5.36 13.58 13.83
C LEU A 116 -4.75 14.73 14.68
N ASN A 117 -3.65 14.49 15.36
CA ASN A 117 -2.91 15.46 16.14
C ASN A 117 -1.57 15.80 15.46
N LEU A 118 -1.56 16.93 14.71
CA LEU A 118 -0.35 17.38 14.01
C LEU A 118 0.87 17.52 14.93
N ARG A 119 0.69 17.97 16.17
CA ARG A 119 1.81 18.10 17.15
C ARG A 119 2.47 16.74 17.39
N LEU A 120 1.68 15.68 17.48
CA LEU A 120 2.22 14.31 17.64
C LEU A 120 3.03 13.92 16.42
N ASN A 121 2.49 14.12 15.21
CA ASN A 121 3.17 13.78 13.95
C ASN A 121 4.52 14.50 13.82
N LEU A 122 4.57 15.80 14.18
CA LEU A 122 5.81 16.57 14.17
C LEU A 122 6.79 16.11 15.25
N THR A 123 6.31 15.75 16.44
CA THR A 123 7.15 15.21 17.51
C THR A 123 7.82 13.92 17.08
N GLU A 124 7.10 13.02 16.45
CA GLU A 124 7.63 11.76 15.91
C GLU A 124 8.64 11.99 14.78
N THR A 125 8.42 13.01 13.96
CA THR A 125 9.40 13.43 12.95
C THR A 125 10.71 13.92 13.60
N ILE A 126 10.59 14.77 14.62
CA ILE A 126 11.76 15.29 15.37
C ILE A 126 12.48 14.17 16.14
N ASP A 127 11.76 13.19 16.65
CA ASP A 127 12.33 12.03 17.36
C ASP A 127 13.08 11.08 16.43
N GLY A 128 12.88 11.19 15.09
CA GLY A 128 13.64 10.46 14.07
C GLY A 128 12.96 9.22 13.53
N TYR A 129 11.64 9.11 13.62
CA TYR A 129 10.91 8.05 12.93
C TYR A 129 11.05 8.21 11.41
N PRO A 130 11.51 7.17 10.67
CA PRO A 130 11.84 7.28 9.25
C PRO A 130 10.63 7.25 8.31
N GLY A 131 9.43 6.95 8.80
CA GLY A 131 8.22 6.91 7.98
C GLY A 131 6.97 7.35 8.75
N GLN A 132 6.00 7.89 8.03
CA GLN A 132 4.67 8.23 8.50
C GLN A 132 3.64 7.71 7.53
N GLU A 133 2.68 6.97 8.05
CA GLU A 133 1.46 6.58 7.36
C GLU A 133 0.39 7.65 7.60
N HIS A 134 -0.57 7.76 6.67
CA HIS A 134 -1.68 8.73 6.68
C HIS A 134 -1.28 10.20 6.56
N ASN A 135 -2.17 10.96 5.96
CA ASN A 135 -1.97 12.38 5.73
C ASN A 135 -2.01 13.20 7.02
N HIS A 136 -1.36 14.36 7.00
CA HIS A 136 -1.58 15.36 8.02
C HIS A 136 -3.05 15.82 7.99
N PRO A 137 -3.70 15.99 9.16
CA PRO A 137 -5.14 16.26 9.23
C PRO A 137 -5.48 17.74 9.00
N ILE A 138 -4.63 18.47 8.32
CA ILE A 138 -4.79 19.89 8.01
C ILE A 138 -4.34 20.21 6.59
N TYR A 139 -4.96 21.21 6.02
CA TYR A 139 -4.48 21.90 4.81
C TYR A 139 -4.78 23.41 4.92
N PRO A 140 -3.96 24.28 4.34
CA PRO A 140 -2.65 23.99 3.77
C PRO A 140 -1.63 23.59 4.84
N VAL A 141 -0.68 22.74 4.47
CA VAL A 141 0.52 22.48 5.28
C VAL A 141 1.55 23.55 4.98
N PHE A 142 2.08 24.20 6.01
CA PHE A 142 2.98 25.34 5.83
C PHE A 142 4.45 24.94 5.64
N LYS A 143 5.20 25.89 5.11
CA LYS A 143 6.59 25.72 4.66
C LYS A 143 7.53 25.10 5.70
N ASP A 144 7.39 25.44 6.97
CA ASP A 144 8.22 24.91 8.06
C ASP A 144 8.06 23.41 8.25
N ILE A 145 6.85 22.88 8.08
CA ILE A 145 6.54 21.43 8.14
C ILE A 145 7.06 20.73 6.88
N ILE A 146 6.89 21.35 5.71
CA ILE A 146 7.41 20.83 4.45
C ILE A 146 8.94 20.71 4.53
N ASP A 147 9.61 21.81 4.94
CA ASP A 147 11.08 21.85 5.06
C ASP A 147 11.58 20.83 6.10
N LEU A 148 10.91 20.68 7.26
CA LEU A 148 11.26 19.70 8.28
C LEU A 148 11.15 18.26 7.73
N THR A 149 10.04 17.93 7.08
CA THR A 149 9.80 16.59 6.54
C THR A 149 10.79 16.26 5.42
N ALA A 150 11.04 17.21 4.51
CA ALA A 150 12.02 17.06 3.45
C ALA A 150 13.46 16.91 3.99
N TYR A 151 13.83 17.70 5.01
CA TYR A 151 15.16 17.65 5.63
C TYR A 151 15.43 16.31 6.32
N THR A 152 14.45 15.80 7.05
CA THR A 152 14.59 14.52 7.77
C THR A 152 14.56 13.29 6.86
N LYS A 153 14.20 13.46 5.58
CA LYS A 153 13.98 12.34 4.63
C LYS A 153 12.98 11.30 5.13
N LYS A 154 12.08 11.71 6.02
CA LYS A 154 10.99 10.87 6.48
C LYS A 154 10.10 10.51 5.30
N ALA A 155 9.89 9.22 5.06
CA ALA A 155 8.98 8.75 4.04
C ALA A 155 7.53 9.06 4.44
N TYR A 156 6.78 9.68 3.53
CA TYR A 156 5.40 10.08 3.74
C TYR A 156 4.46 9.28 2.83
N THR A 157 3.57 8.48 3.44
CA THR A 157 2.59 7.65 2.75
C THR A 157 1.19 8.14 3.15
N PRO A 158 0.57 9.06 2.39
CA PRO A 158 -0.62 9.80 2.84
C PRO A 158 -1.86 8.93 3.03
N THR A 159 -2.01 7.85 2.28
CA THR A 159 -3.21 6.97 2.31
C THR A 159 -4.52 7.76 2.17
N LEU A 160 -4.63 8.57 1.11
CA LEU A 160 -5.77 9.47 0.89
C LEU A 160 -7.10 8.72 0.67
N LEU A 161 -7.03 7.45 0.25
CA LEU A 161 -8.23 6.60 0.16
C LEU A 161 -8.95 6.46 1.51
N VAL A 162 -8.23 6.65 2.63
CA VAL A 162 -8.77 6.75 3.98
C VAL A 162 -8.39 8.08 4.63
N THR A 163 -8.63 9.17 3.93
CA THR A 163 -8.25 10.55 4.27
C THR A 163 -8.48 10.88 5.74
N TYR A 164 -7.45 11.34 6.44
CA TYR A 164 -7.57 11.91 7.78
C TYR A 164 -8.00 13.37 7.69
N GLY A 165 -9.11 13.70 8.35
CA GLY A 165 -9.63 15.07 8.40
C GLY A 165 -10.61 15.45 7.28
N GLY A 166 -11.07 14.46 6.49
CA GLY A 166 -12.06 14.66 5.43
C GLY A 166 -12.75 13.36 5.00
N PRO A 167 -13.70 13.43 4.06
CA PRO A 167 -14.26 12.26 3.40
C PRO A 167 -13.17 11.44 2.73
N TRP A 168 -13.29 10.13 2.78
CA TRP A 168 -12.34 9.22 2.16
C TRP A 168 -12.36 9.32 0.64
N ALA A 169 -11.21 9.53 -0.01
CA ALA A 169 -11.13 9.56 -1.46
C ALA A 169 -11.59 8.26 -2.12
N GLU A 170 -11.55 7.13 -1.42
CA GLU A 170 -12.10 5.87 -1.91
C GLU A 170 -13.59 5.99 -2.26
N ASN A 171 -14.38 6.73 -1.46
CA ASN A 171 -15.81 6.94 -1.76
C ASN A 171 -16.02 7.71 -3.05
N TYR A 172 -15.15 8.68 -3.35
CA TYR A 172 -15.17 9.41 -4.64
C TYR A 172 -15.02 8.45 -5.82
N TYR A 173 -14.03 7.56 -5.77
CA TYR A 173 -13.81 6.60 -6.86
C TYR A 173 -14.94 5.57 -6.98
N PHE A 174 -15.49 5.09 -5.88
CA PHE A 174 -16.67 4.22 -5.94
C PHE A 174 -17.91 4.92 -6.53
N ALA A 175 -18.00 6.25 -6.44
CA ALA A 175 -19.09 7.03 -7.00
C ALA A 175 -18.86 7.38 -8.48
N THR A 176 -17.60 7.57 -8.91
CA THR A 176 -17.24 8.09 -10.24
C THR A 176 -16.73 7.03 -11.21
N GLU A 177 -16.20 5.90 -10.72
CA GLU A 177 -15.67 4.82 -11.57
C GLU A 177 -16.69 3.69 -11.73
N ASP A 178 -16.80 3.16 -12.96
CA ASP A 178 -17.70 2.04 -13.26
C ASP A 178 -17.02 0.69 -13.04
N ILE A 179 -16.63 0.42 -11.79
CA ILE A 179 -15.89 -0.79 -11.39
C ILE A 179 -16.70 -2.08 -11.59
N HIS A 180 -18.04 -2.01 -11.65
CA HIS A 180 -18.90 -3.17 -11.84
C HIS A 180 -18.88 -3.70 -13.27
N ASN A 181 -18.51 -2.86 -14.23
CA ASN A 181 -18.35 -3.23 -15.62
C ASN A 181 -16.88 -3.44 -16.01
N ASP A 182 -15.94 -3.19 -15.13
CA ASP A 182 -14.51 -3.50 -15.32
C ASP A 182 -14.26 -5.01 -15.26
N ASP A 183 -13.88 -5.59 -16.39
CA ASP A 183 -13.66 -7.04 -16.53
C ASP A 183 -12.47 -7.52 -15.70
N LYS A 184 -11.45 -6.70 -15.53
CA LYS A 184 -10.28 -7.02 -14.70
C LYS A 184 -10.63 -7.01 -13.22
N VAL A 185 -11.44 -6.05 -12.77
CA VAL A 185 -11.99 -6.04 -11.41
C VAL A 185 -12.82 -7.30 -11.14
N LYS A 186 -13.74 -7.64 -12.05
CA LYS A 186 -14.57 -8.86 -11.95
C LYS A 186 -13.75 -10.15 -11.95
N PHE A 187 -12.62 -10.14 -12.66
CA PHE A 187 -11.73 -11.32 -12.71
C PHE A 187 -11.13 -11.64 -11.33
N TYR A 188 -10.70 -10.62 -10.59
CA TYR A 188 -10.02 -10.81 -9.30
C TYR A 188 -10.92 -10.65 -8.08
N THR A 189 -12.11 -10.07 -8.21
CA THR A 189 -13.01 -9.78 -7.09
C THR A 189 -14.36 -10.46 -7.29
N PRO A 190 -14.78 -11.36 -6.38
CA PRO A 190 -16.10 -11.98 -6.48
C PRO A 190 -17.19 -10.91 -6.34
N LYS A 191 -18.32 -11.15 -7.02
CA LYS A 191 -19.42 -10.18 -7.13
C LYS A 191 -19.95 -9.73 -5.76
N ASP A 192 -20.13 -10.64 -4.84
CA ASP A 192 -20.64 -10.36 -3.49
C ASP A 192 -19.68 -9.48 -2.67
N GLU A 193 -18.39 -9.69 -2.82
CA GLU A 193 -17.32 -8.86 -2.23
C GLU A 193 -17.38 -7.43 -2.82
N LEU A 194 -17.44 -7.31 -4.16
CA LEU A 194 -17.55 -6.04 -4.86
C LEU A 194 -18.80 -5.27 -4.46
N ASP A 195 -19.95 -5.96 -4.43
CA ASP A 195 -21.24 -5.39 -4.01
C ASP A 195 -21.20 -4.95 -2.53
N SER A 196 -20.51 -5.69 -1.67
CA SER A 196 -20.33 -5.35 -0.27
C SER A 196 -19.49 -4.10 -0.10
N LYS A 197 -18.34 -4.03 -0.75
CA LYS A 197 -17.43 -2.86 -0.71
C LYS A 197 -18.15 -1.59 -1.18
N ARG A 198 -18.87 -1.65 -2.29
CA ARG A 198 -19.62 -0.49 -2.81
C ARG A 198 -20.73 -0.03 -1.87
N ARG A 199 -21.51 -0.94 -1.29
CA ARG A 199 -22.62 -0.58 -0.39
C ARG A 199 -22.15 0.17 0.86
N ILE A 200 -21.00 -0.20 1.40
CA ILE A 200 -20.42 0.44 2.58
C ILE A 200 -19.86 1.82 2.22
N LYS A 201 -19.37 1.99 0.98
CA LYS A 201 -18.55 3.13 0.55
C LYS A 201 -19.34 4.22 -0.18
N SER A 202 -20.56 3.96 -0.65
CA SER A 202 -21.40 5.00 -1.25
C SER A 202 -21.79 6.05 -0.20
N GLY A 203 -20.87 6.98 0.03
CA GLY A 203 -21.08 8.10 0.95
C GLY A 203 -22.08 9.11 0.38
N TRP A 204 -22.68 9.87 1.28
CA TRP A 204 -23.61 10.96 0.98
C TRP A 204 -22.87 12.29 0.82
N PHE A 205 -21.72 12.27 0.13
CA PHE A 205 -20.87 13.44 -0.04
C PHE A 205 -21.05 14.03 -1.43
N HIS A 206 -21.10 15.36 -1.50
CA HIS A 206 -20.94 16.07 -2.78
C HIS A 206 -19.48 16.05 -3.22
N GLU A 207 -19.23 16.23 -4.50
CA GLU A 207 -17.87 16.21 -5.05
C GLU A 207 -16.96 17.27 -4.41
N ASP A 208 -17.50 18.43 -4.06
CA ASP A 208 -16.81 19.55 -3.40
C ASP A 208 -16.51 19.34 -1.90
N GLU A 209 -17.01 18.25 -1.30
CA GLU A 209 -16.70 17.90 0.09
C GLU A 209 -15.41 17.04 0.20
N TYR A 210 -14.94 16.47 -0.90
CA TYR A 210 -13.72 15.67 -0.89
C TYR A 210 -12.48 16.57 -0.89
N ALA A 211 -11.70 16.50 0.19
CA ALA A 211 -10.53 17.32 0.42
C ALA A 211 -9.18 16.62 0.08
N PHE A 212 -9.22 15.48 -0.62
CA PHE A 212 -7.98 14.76 -0.93
C PHE A 212 -7.08 15.54 -1.90
N GLU A 213 -7.65 16.37 -2.75
CA GLU A 213 -6.89 17.26 -3.65
C GLU A 213 -6.07 18.27 -2.86
N GLU A 214 -6.68 18.95 -1.88
CA GLU A 214 -6.00 19.90 -1.00
C GLU A 214 -4.94 19.22 -0.13
N PHE A 215 -5.22 18.04 0.41
CA PHE A 215 -4.23 17.28 1.19
C PHE A 215 -3.05 16.81 0.33
N SER A 216 -3.29 16.52 -0.95
CA SER A 216 -2.23 16.06 -1.86
C SER A 216 -1.26 17.16 -2.29
N VAL A 217 -1.59 18.44 -2.13
CA VAL A 217 -0.65 19.56 -2.36
C VAL A 217 0.62 19.38 -1.51
N PHE A 218 0.49 18.86 -0.29
CA PHE A 218 1.65 18.57 0.55
C PHE A 218 2.59 17.53 -0.09
N VAL A 219 2.07 16.53 -0.81
CA VAL A 219 2.90 15.55 -1.53
C VAL A 219 3.74 16.23 -2.59
N LYS A 220 3.13 17.09 -3.39
CA LYS A 220 3.82 17.90 -4.41
C LYS A 220 4.94 18.74 -3.77
N ASP A 221 4.59 19.55 -2.78
CA ASP A 221 5.52 20.49 -2.15
C ASP A 221 6.68 19.75 -1.46
N LEU A 222 6.39 18.59 -0.84
CA LEU A 222 7.39 17.73 -0.23
C LEU A 222 8.38 17.17 -1.26
N VAL A 223 7.88 16.62 -2.37
CA VAL A 223 8.70 16.02 -3.42
C VAL A 223 9.52 17.09 -4.14
N GLU A 224 8.96 18.26 -4.45
CA GLU A 224 9.69 19.39 -5.03
C GLU A 224 10.82 19.89 -4.12
N LYS A 225 10.69 19.73 -2.81
CA LYS A 225 11.75 20.01 -1.82
C LYS A 225 12.75 18.86 -1.66
N GLY A 226 12.64 17.81 -2.45
CA GLY A 226 13.48 16.62 -2.37
C GLY A 226 13.16 15.72 -1.18
N GLY A 227 11.97 15.82 -0.61
CA GLY A 227 11.44 14.87 0.35
C GLY A 227 11.01 13.56 -0.32
N ILE A 228 10.60 12.60 0.47
CA ILE A 228 10.26 11.25 0.04
C ILE A 228 8.77 10.99 0.26
N ALA A 229 8.09 10.52 -0.77
CA ALA A 229 6.71 10.03 -0.67
C ALA A 229 6.59 8.61 -1.21
N GLY A 230 5.55 7.90 -0.79
CA GLY A 230 5.21 6.56 -1.26
C GLY A 230 3.71 6.41 -1.48
N VAL A 231 3.32 5.54 -2.41
CA VAL A 231 1.91 5.22 -2.66
C VAL A 231 1.47 4.14 -1.68
N GLY A 232 0.39 4.40 -0.94
CA GLY A 232 -0.16 3.46 0.03
C GLY A 232 -1.68 3.43 -0.02
N SER A 233 -2.26 2.47 -0.73
CA SER A 233 -3.71 2.33 -0.91
C SER A 233 -4.48 1.82 0.31
N HIS A 234 -3.79 1.56 1.42
CA HIS A 234 -4.36 1.01 2.66
C HIS A 234 -5.01 -0.40 2.52
N GLY A 235 -4.98 -1.00 1.33
CA GLY A 235 -5.62 -2.29 1.09
C GLY A 235 -7.15 -2.27 1.14
N GLN A 236 -7.76 -1.09 0.96
CA GLN A 236 -9.22 -0.95 0.97
C GLN A 236 -9.87 -1.62 -0.24
N PHE A 237 -9.27 -1.44 -1.42
CA PHE A 237 -9.64 -2.15 -2.62
C PHE A 237 -8.36 -2.57 -3.36
N GLU A 238 -8.12 -3.86 -3.44
CA GLU A 238 -6.88 -4.43 -3.97
C GLU A 238 -6.77 -4.19 -5.48
N GLY A 239 -5.55 -4.06 -5.97
CA GLY A 239 -5.26 -3.82 -7.37
C GLY A 239 -5.57 -2.39 -7.79
N VAL A 240 -6.78 -2.11 -8.28
CA VAL A 240 -7.16 -0.79 -8.79
C VAL A 240 -7.04 0.31 -7.74
N GLY A 241 -7.25 0.02 -6.46
CA GLY A 241 -7.09 0.98 -5.36
C GLY A 241 -5.68 1.56 -5.27
N TYR A 242 -4.65 0.85 -5.74
CA TYR A 242 -3.30 1.42 -5.86
C TYR A 242 -3.30 2.62 -6.83
N HIS A 243 -3.98 2.50 -7.98
CA HIS A 243 -4.06 3.59 -8.94
C HIS A 243 -4.93 4.73 -8.42
N TRP A 244 -6.01 4.44 -7.71
CA TRP A 244 -6.84 5.47 -7.07
C TRP A 244 -6.03 6.30 -6.07
N GLU A 245 -5.21 5.66 -5.24
CA GLU A 245 -4.32 6.39 -4.33
C GLU A 245 -3.31 7.24 -5.11
N LEU A 246 -2.68 6.67 -6.13
CA LEU A 246 -1.72 7.37 -6.99
C LEU A 246 -2.38 8.60 -7.67
N TRP A 247 -3.59 8.46 -8.17
CA TRP A 247 -4.33 9.57 -8.79
C TRP A 247 -4.76 10.62 -7.77
N SER A 248 -5.17 10.20 -6.57
CA SER A 248 -5.48 11.12 -5.46
C SER A 248 -4.26 11.94 -5.07
N MET A 249 -3.08 11.30 -4.99
CA MET A 249 -1.82 12.00 -4.71
C MET A 249 -1.42 12.95 -5.84
N ALA A 250 -1.73 12.61 -7.09
CA ALA A 250 -1.43 13.45 -8.24
C ALA A 250 -2.35 14.69 -8.36
N ALA A 251 -3.55 14.64 -7.77
CA ALA A 251 -4.55 15.71 -7.87
C ALA A 251 -4.05 17.06 -7.33
N GLY A 252 -3.12 17.07 -6.37
CA GLY A 252 -2.47 18.28 -5.84
C GLY A 252 -1.49 18.98 -6.78
N GLY A 253 -1.37 18.48 -8.04
CA GLY A 253 -0.60 19.17 -9.09
C GLY A 253 0.88 18.79 -9.13
N ILE A 254 1.30 17.69 -8.56
CA ILE A 254 2.63 17.11 -8.79
C ILE A 254 2.77 16.71 -10.27
N SER A 255 3.98 16.85 -10.86
CA SER A 255 4.19 16.40 -12.24
C SER A 255 4.00 14.89 -12.39
N ASN A 256 3.46 14.45 -13.52
CA ASN A 256 3.30 13.01 -13.80
C ASN A 256 4.62 12.26 -13.67
N HIS A 257 5.73 12.86 -14.13
CA HIS A 257 7.06 12.28 -14.01
C HIS A 257 7.50 12.09 -12.55
N ASP A 258 7.26 13.07 -11.66
CA ASP A 258 7.61 12.94 -10.26
C ASP A 258 6.66 12.00 -9.52
N MET A 259 5.38 11.95 -9.92
CA MET A 259 4.44 10.96 -9.39
C MET A 259 4.86 9.53 -9.75
N LEU A 260 5.38 9.30 -10.95
CA LEU A 260 5.95 8.00 -11.32
C LEU A 260 7.21 7.65 -10.49
N LYS A 261 8.04 8.62 -10.11
CA LYS A 261 9.14 8.38 -9.16
C LYS A 261 8.63 8.02 -7.78
N VAL A 262 7.56 8.65 -7.31
CA VAL A 262 6.90 8.29 -6.04
C VAL A 262 6.40 6.83 -6.09
N ALA A 263 5.81 6.43 -7.20
CA ALA A 263 5.30 5.08 -7.42
C ALA A 263 6.42 4.01 -7.60
N THR A 264 7.67 4.41 -7.80
CA THR A 264 8.78 3.52 -8.12
C THR A 264 9.96 3.71 -7.17
N ILE A 265 10.94 4.54 -7.53
CA ILE A 265 12.21 4.66 -6.79
C ILE A 265 12.03 5.26 -5.39
N GLN A 266 11.11 6.21 -5.20
CA GLN A 266 10.85 6.75 -3.86
C GLN A 266 10.11 5.74 -2.98
N GLY A 267 9.15 4.98 -3.55
CA GLY A 267 8.51 3.87 -2.87
C GLY A 267 9.52 2.80 -2.43
N ALA A 268 10.47 2.44 -3.31
CA ALA A 268 11.56 1.52 -2.97
C ALA A 268 12.45 2.09 -1.85
N TYR A 269 12.79 3.37 -1.90
CA TYR A 269 13.54 4.04 -0.84
C TYR A 269 12.78 4.02 0.49
N ALA A 270 11.48 4.29 0.48
CA ALA A 270 10.64 4.32 1.67
C ALA A 270 10.62 2.98 2.44
N ILE A 271 10.94 1.88 1.78
CA ILE A 271 11.04 0.55 2.39
C ILE A 271 12.49 0.01 2.44
N GLY A 272 13.48 0.85 2.10
CA GLY A 272 14.90 0.50 2.19
C GLY A 272 15.40 -0.41 1.07
N LEU A 273 14.74 -0.46 -0.08
CA LEU A 273 15.04 -1.34 -1.21
C LEU A 273 15.45 -0.61 -2.51
N ASP A 274 15.80 0.66 -2.42
CA ASP A 274 16.16 1.51 -3.57
C ASP A 274 17.41 1.04 -4.33
N LYS A 275 18.26 0.26 -3.69
CA LYS A 275 19.43 -0.37 -4.33
C LYS A 275 19.07 -1.61 -5.16
N GLU A 276 17.93 -2.21 -4.90
CA GLU A 276 17.49 -3.48 -5.50
C GLU A 276 16.29 -3.30 -6.44
N LEU A 277 15.50 -2.25 -6.24
CA LEU A 277 14.22 -2.01 -6.91
C LEU A 277 14.05 -0.55 -7.31
N GLY A 278 12.95 -0.25 -7.99
CA GLY A 278 12.41 1.08 -8.20
C GLY A 278 13.00 1.85 -9.39
N SER A 279 14.01 1.32 -10.09
CA SER A 279 14.54 1.90 -11.32
C SER A 279 15.05 0.82 -12.27
N ILE A 280 15.09 1.13 -13.56
CA ILE A 280 15.63 0.24 -14.60
C ILE A 280 17.13 0.45 -14.68
N GLU A 281 17.86 -0.34 -13.93
CA GLU A 281 19.32 -0.28 -13.85
C GLU A 281 19.93 -1.69 -13.84
N LYS A 282 21.12 -1.81 -14.43
CA LYS A 282 21.86 -3.10 -14.41
C LYS A 282 22.20 -3.50 -12.98
N GLY A 283 21.81 -4.71 -12.61
CA GLY A 283 22.07 -5.27 -11.28
C GLY A 283 20.86 -5.22 -10.34
N LYS A 284 19.82 -4.47 -10.67
CA LYS A 284 18.55 -4.50 -9.96
C LYS A 284 17.68 -5.68 -10.39
N LEU A 285 16.71 -6.02 -9.56
CA LEU A 285 15.73 -7.06 -9.86
C LEU A 285 14.90 -6.66 -11.08
N ALA A 286 14.63 -7.62 -11.95
CA ALA A 286 13.85 -7.41 -13.16
C ALA A 286 12.35 -7.37 -12.84
N ASP A 287 11.92 -6.23 -12.34
CA ASP A 287 10.53 -5.87 -12.07
C ASP A 287 10.15 -4.72 -13.00
N LEU A 288 9.23 -4.94 -13.90
CA LEU A 288 8.82 -3.98 -14.92
C LEU A 288 7.30 -3.99 -15.07
N VAL A 289 6.74 -2.84 -15.36
CA VAL A 289 5.33 -2.70 -15.76
C VAL A 289 5.31 -2.14 -17.19
N ILE A 290 4.61 -2.81 -18.08
CA ILE A 290 4.43 -2.39 -19.46
C ILE A 290 2.99 -1.87 -19.58
N LEU A 291 2.87 -0.62 -19.96
CA LEU A 291 1.60 0.08 -20.10
C LEU A 291 1.24 0.22 -21.59
N ASP A 292 -0.03 0.18 -21.93
CA ASP A 292 -0.53 0.43 -23.29
C ASP A 292 -0.59 1.93 -23.61
N GLU A 293 -0.73 2.78 -22.60
CA GLU A 293 -0.87 4.22 -22.74
C GLU A 293 0.21 4.97 -21.95
N ASP A 294 0.56 6.17 -22.42
CA ASP A 294 1.63 6.99 -21.83
C ASP A 294 1.18 7.70 -20.54
N PRO A 295 1.67 7.30 -19.36
CA PRO A 295 1.33 7.93 -18.08
C PRO A 295 1.95 9.33 -17.91
N LEU A 296 2.92 9.72 -18.74
CA LEU A 296 3.46 11.09 -18.72
C LEU A 296 2.48 12.10 -19.31
N THR A 297 1.64 11.66 -20.24
CA THR A 297 0.59 12.52 -20.83
C THR A 297 -0.64 12.59 -19.92
N ASN A 298 -1.00 11.49 -19.28
CA ASN A 298 -2.11 11.41 -18.35
C ASN A 298 -1.80 10.37 -17.27
N ILE A 299 -1.75 10.79 -16.02
CA ILE A 299 -1.41 9.90 -14.90
C ILE A 299 -2.41 8.75 -14.73
N ARG A 300 -3.64 8.90 -15.20
CA ARG A 300 -4.64 7.82 -15.19
C ARG A 300 -4.26 6.65 -16.08
N ASN A 301 -3.39 6.86 -17.06
CA ASN A 301 -2.85 5.81 -17.93
C ASN A 301 -1.96 4.80 -17.17
N THR A 302 -1.61 5.04 -15.91
CA THR A 302 -0.95 4.05 -15.06
C THR A 302 -1.75 2.77 -14.89
N ASN A 303 -3.08 2.81 -15.07
CA ASN A 303 -3.96 1.64 -15.01
C ASN A 303 -3.99 0.80 -16.30
N SER A 304 -3.39 1.28 -17.40
CA SER A 304 -3.35 0.54 -18.69
C SER A 304 -2.28 -0.57 -18.69
N VAL A 305 -2.26 -1.41 -17.67
CA VAL A 305 -1.24 -2.45 -17.51
C VAL A 305 -1.45 -3.59 -18.51
N ASN A 306 -0.59 -3.66 -19.53
CA ASN A 306 -0.55 -4.72 -20.52
C ASN A 306 0.17 -5.97 -20.00
N MET A 307 1.38 -5.77 -19.43
CA MET A 307 2.17 -6.87 -18.88
C MET A 307 2.88 -6.43 -17.61
N VAL A 308 3.13 -7.38 -16.73
CA VAL A 308 3.92 -7.18 -15.51
C VAL A 308 5.03 -8.21 -15.41
N MET A 309 6.24 -7.75 -15.13
CA MET A 309 7.39 -8.62 -14.85
C MET A 309 7.75 -8.53 -13.38
N LYS A 310 7.88 -9.68 -12.74
CA LYS A 310 8.38 -9.80 -11.37
C LYS A 310 9.47 -10.88 -11.31
N ASN A 311 10.64 -10.54 -10.79
CA ASN A 311 11.80 -11.45 -10.73
C ASN A 311 12.13 -12.05 -12.11
N GLY A 312 12.04 -11.28 -13.19
CA GLY A 312 12.32 -11.75 -14.57
C GLY A 312 11.27 -12.70 -15.15
N ARG A 313 10.15 -12.90 -14.48
CA ARG A 313 9.00 -13.65 -15.01
C ARG A 313 7.94 -12.68 -15.50
N LEU A 314 7.60 -12.80 -16.77
CA LEU A 314 6.62 -11.92 -17.44
C LEU A 314 5.24 -12.57 -17.44
N TYR A 315 4.26 -11.78 -17.09
CA TYR A 315 2.84 -12.17 -17.00
C TYR A 315 1.97 -11.21 -17.81
N ASN A 316 0.89 -11.74 -18.36
CA ASN A 316 -0.19 -10.94 -18.91
C ASN A 316 -0.85 -10.10 -17.80
N GLY A 317 -1.12 -8.83 -18.07
CA GLY A 317 -1.66 -7.90 -17.09
C GLY A 317 -3.10 -8.19 -16.67
N ASP A 318 -3.91 -8.84 -17.51
CA ASP A 318 -5.32 -9.07 -17.22
C ASP A 318 -5.55 -10.32 -16.36
N ASN A 319 -4.86 -11.43 -16.67
CA ASN A 319 -5.16 -12.74 -16.10
C ASN A 319 -3.97 -13.44 -15.45
N LEU A 320 -2.77 -12.82 -15.47
CA LEU A 320 -1.52 -13.35 -14.97
C LEU A 320 -1.08 -14.69 -15.60
N ASP A 321 -1.50 -14.97 -16.82
CA ASP A 321 -0.87 -16.04 -17.59
C ASP A 321 0.62 -15.73 -17.74
N GLN A 322 1.47 -16.67 -17.37
CA GLN A 322 2.92 -16.49 -17.52
C GLN A 322 3.31 -16.62 -18.99
N ILE A 323 3.96 -15.56 -19.52
CA ILE A 323 4.42 -15.48 -20.91
C ILE A 323 5.89 -15.93 -21.02
N TYR A 324 6.72 -15.58 -20.01
CA TYR A 324 8.15 -15.89 -19.98
C TYR A 324 8.60 -16.19 -18.54
N PRO A 325 9.56 -17.13 -18.31
CA PRO A 325 10.23 -17.98 -19.28
C PRO A 325 9.41 -19.20 -19.74
N LEU A 326 8.28 -19.45 -19.08
CA LEU A 326 7.40 -20.58 -19.37
C LEU A 326 6.07 -20.02 -19.88
N ASN A 327 5.51 -20.63 -20.91
CA ASN A 327 4.13 -20.35 -21.30
C ASN A 327 3.21 -21.21 -20.44
N LYS A 328 2.63 -20.61 -19.38
CA LYS A 328 1.81 -21.32 -18.41
C LYS A 328 0.55 -20.51 -18.09
N LYS A 329 -0.61 -21.16 -18.23
CA LYS A 329 -1.88 -20.55 -17.83
C LYS A 329 -1.95 -20.38 -16.32
N SER A 330 -2.53 -19.26 -15.90
CA SER A 330 -2.92 -19.03 -14.52
C SER A 330 -4.09 -19.96 -14.14
N THR A 331 -4.30 -20.15 -12.85
CA THR A 331 -5.44 -20.93 -12.36
C THR A 331 -6.63 -20.00 -12.19
N ASN A 332 -7.78 -20.38 -12.74
CA ASN A 332 -9.02 -19.65 -12.51
C ASN A 332 -9.42 -19.66 -11.03
N PHE A 333 -10.08 -18.61 -10.61
CA PHE A 333 -10.75 -18.56 -9.32
C PHE A 333 -12.13 -19.21 -9.40
N THR A 334 -12.65 -19.73 -8.30
CA THR A 334 -13.91 -20.49 -8.27
C THR A 334 -15.13 -19.69 -8.73
N TRP A 335 -15.13 -18.38 -8.58
CA TRP A 335 -16.22 -17.52 -9.05
C TRP A 335 -16.19 -17.22 -10.55
N GLN A 336 -15.12 -17.62 -11.25
CA GLN A 336 -15.01 -17.54 -12.70
C GLN A 336 -15.53 -18.81 -13.40
N GLU A 337 -15.72 -19.88 -12.62
CA GLU A 337 -16.32 -21.10 -13.14
C GLU A 337 -17.82 -20.87 -13.30
N GLU A 338 -18.40 -21.39 -14.41
CA GLU A 338 -19.84 -21.38 -14.56
C GLU A 338 -20.46 -22.10 -13.37
N GLY A 339 -21.40 -21.45 -12.69
CA GLY A 339 -22.14 -22.04 -11.59
C GLY A 339 -22.86 -23.33 -12.04
N PRO A 340 -23.26 -24.18 -11.12
CA PRO A 340 -23.95 -25.43 -11.46
C PRO A 340 -25.20 -25.09 -12.32
N VAL A 341 -25.28 -25.73 -13.47
CA VAL A 341 -26.38 -25.56 -14.44
C VAL A 341 -27.76 -25.86 -13.82
N SER A 342 -27.77 -26.60 -12.73
CA SER A 342 -28.96 -26.84 -11.90
C SER A 342 -28.58 -26.89 -10.43
N LEU A 343 -29.31 -26.16 -9.60
CA LEU A 343 -29.22 -26.33 -8.15
C LEU A 343 -30.17 -27.41 -7.68
N PRO A 344 -29.74 -28.35 -6.80
CA PRO A 344 -30.63 -29.34 -6.23
C PRO A 344 -31.84 -28.67 -5.55
N GLY A 345 -33.05 -29.05 -5.99
CA GLY A 345 -34.29 -28.50 -5.43
C GLY A 345 -34.87 -27.29 -6.13
N ILE A 346 -34.20 -26.68 -7.09
CA ILE A 346 -34.78 -25.63 -7.96
C ILE A 346 -35.24 -26.30 -9.26
N LYS A 347 -36.55 -26.33 -9.48
CA LYS A 347 -37.13 -26.67 -10.79
C LYS A 347 -37.09 -25.43 -11.68
N ASN A 348 -36.41 -25.50 -12.81
CA ASN A 348 -36.51 -24.50 -13.86
C ASN A 348 -37.91 -24.48 -14.45
#